data_5c75a3c211609d1070287c94ec4ff427
#
_entry.id   5c75a3c211609d1070287c94ec4ff427
#
_cell.length_a   1.000
_cell.length_b   1.000
_cell.length_c   1.000
_cell.angle_alpha   90.00
_cell.angle_beta   90.00
_cell.angle_gamma   90.00
#
_symmetry.space_group_name_H-M   'P 1'
#
loop_
_entity.id
_entity.type
_entity.pdbx_description
1 polymer ?
#
loop_
_entity_poly.entity_id
_entity_poly.type
_entity_poly.pdbx_seq_one_letter_code
_entity_poly.pdbx_strand_id
1 'polypeptide(L)'
;HDVDSIKITTLSGGPARLDYVSITYDKPRSAPNLTEGTFPVPEYVYNITNQDLHSHTPVDLVIIIPTSQKLLKQAQRLAAFHEQHDGIKVRIVPADEIFNEFSSGTPDAMAYRRYMKMLYDRAKTEAEIPKSLLLFGDCVWDNRMITPECRLLNTDDYLLAYESDNSFSLTDCYINDGWYTLMDEGEGVNQTNIDKEDIGVGRFPVSTPDEAQTIVDKTINYAIDKNAGDWQNVIMFMGDDGNNNLHMHDVNETAEAVMNTYPNYVVKKVMWDAYKRTGSSTGFTYPEVSAIIKQQQAQGALIMDYAGHGSEIQISHEAVLRMTDFQNVTNKHL
;
A
#
# COMPACT_ATOMS: atom_id res chain seq x y z
N HIS A 1 26.46 -10.39 39.46
CA HIS A 1 26.57 -11.56 38.58
C HIS A 1 26.86 -11.08 37.19
N ASP A 2 28.05 -11.39 36.68
CA ASP A 2 28.39 -11.13 35.30
C ASP A 2 27.69 -12.17 34.44
N VAL A 3 26.87 -11.75 33.48
CA VAL A 3 26.24 -12.62 32.51
C VAL A 3 27.16 -12.68 31.29
N ASP A 4 27.92 -13.76 31.18
CA ASP A 4 28.89 -13.91 30.09
C ASP A 4 28.27 -14.40 28.78
N SER A 5 27.10 -15.02 28.86
CA SER A 5 26.37 -15.49 27.67
C SER A 5 24.89 -15.72 27.93
N ILE A 6 24.09 -15.51 26.91
CA ILE A 6 22.66 -15.84 26.87
C ILE A 6 22.49 -16.90 25.78
N LYS A 7 21.92 -18.06 26.16
CA LYS A 7 21.56 -19.10 25.21
C LYS A 7 20.06 -19.14 25.00
N ILE A 8 19.64 -18.94 23.76
CA ILE A 8 18.25 -19.08 23.34
C ILE A 8 18.14 -20.38 22.54
N THR A 9 17.16 -21.22 22.90
CA THR A 9 16.96 -22.51 22.26
C THR A 9 15.47 -22.66 21.92
N THR A 10 15.17 -22.93 20.66
CA THR A 10 13.84 -23.32 20.24
C THR A 10 13.57 -24.77 20.66
N LEU A 11 12.57 -25.00 21.48
CA LEU A 11 12.23 -26.34 21.98
C LEU A 11 11.26 -27.08 21.06
N SER A 12 10.41 -26.37 20.33
CA SER A 12 9.46 -26.93 19.35
C SER A 12 9.01 -25.86 18.39
N GLY A 13 8.59 -26.26 17.19
CA GLY A 13 8.09 -25.35 16.15
C GLY A 13 9.12 -25.03 15.06
N GLY A 14 8.78 -24.11 14.17
CA GLY A 14 9.61 -23.68 13.07
C GLY A 14 10.78 -22.77 13.49
N PRO A 15 11.55 -22.23 12.53
CA PRO A 15 12.65 -21.33 12.83
C PRO A 15 12.14 -20.09 13.55
N ALA A 16 12.80 -19.75 14.67
CA ALA A 16 12.53 -18.51 15.40
C ALA A 16 13.54 -17.43 14.97
N ARG A 17 13.06 -16.20 14.82
CA ARG A 17 13.91 -15.02 14.64
C ARG A 17 13.96 -14.25 15.95
N LEU A 18 15.15 -13.87 16.35
CA LEU A 18 15.37 -13.02 17.52
C LEU A 18 15.60 -11.60 17.04
N ASP A 19 14.72 -10.68 17.45
CA ASP A 19 14.83 -9.27 17.10
C ASP A 19 15.82 -8.58 18.04
N TYR A 20 15.56 -8.62 19.34
CA TYR A 20 16.47 -8.04 20.32
C TYR A 20 16.42 -8.76 21.66
N VAL A 21 17.47 -8.57 22.46
CA VAL A 21 17.53 -8.98 23.87
C VAL A 21 17.73 -7.73 24.72
N SER A 22 16.82 -7.47 25.65
CA SER A 22 16.97 -6.41 26.64
C SER A 22 17.49 -7.00 27.95
N ILE A 23 18.56 -6.42 28.49
CA ILE A 23 19.11 -6.80 29.79
C ILE A 23 18.97 -5.61 30.72
N THR A 24 18.19 -5.79 31.78
CA THR A 24 17.97 -4.75 32.81
C THR A 24 18.85 -5.05 34.02
N TYR A 25 19.53 -4.04 34.53
CA TYR A 25 20.40 -4.15 35.69
C TYR A 25 19.78 -3.35 36.86
N ASP A 26 19.87 -3.90 38.07
CA ASP A 26 19.40 -3.25 39.30
C ASP A 26 20.29 -2.08 39.72
N LYS A 27 21.50 -1.96 39.18
CA LYS A 27 22.40 -0.85 39.40
C LYS A 27 22.55 -0.03 38.13
N PRO A 28 22.29 1.29 38.19
CA PRO A 28 22.57 2.14 37.04
C PRO A 28 24.08 2.06 36.74
N ARG A 29 24.43 2.02 35.44
CA ARG A 29 25.82 2.25 35.02
C ARG A 29 26.27 3.57 35.59
N SER A 30 27.51 3.64 36.04
CA SER A 30 28.15 4.93 36.35
C SER A 30 27.95 5.87 35.13
N ALA A 31 27.53 7.10 35.41
CA ALA A 31 27.39 8.07 34.32
C ALA A 31 28.72 8.12 33.52
N PRO A 32 28.64 8.18 32.18
CA PRO A 32 29.82 8.29 31.36
C PRO A 32 30.61 9.51 31.79
N ASN A 33 31.93 9.35 31.91
CA ASN A 33 32.78 10.49 32.21
C ASN A 33 32.84 11.42 30.99
N LEU A 34 32.03 12.46 31.01
CA LEU A 34 31.89 13.40 29.89
C LEU A 34 33.13 14.27 29.69
N THR A 35 34.09 14.27 30.66
CA THR A 35 35.34 15.05 30.57
C THR A 35 36.47 14.28 29.92
N GLU A 36 36.40 12.96 29.87
CA GLU A 36 37.46 12.08 29.31
C GLU A 36 37.03 11.33 28.06
N GLY A 37 35.75 11.44 27.69
CA GLY A 37 35.23 10.78 26.48
C GLY A 37 35.54 11.57 25.20
N THR A 38 36.06 10.93 24.19
CA THR A 38 36.06 11.50 22.83
C THR A 38 34.65 11.29 22.24
N PHE A 39 33.89 12.35 22.17
CA PHE A 39 32.61 12.35 21.48
C PHE A 39 32.86 12.62 19.99
N PRO A 40 32.10 11.96 19.08
CA PRO A 40 32.12 12.35 17.68
C PRO A 40 31.75 13.82 17.55
N VAL A 41 32.52 14.54 16.73
CA VAL A 41 32.18 15.93 16.40
C VAL A 41 30.98 15.93 15.50
N PRO A 42 29.92 16.70 15.78
CA PRO A 42 28.79 16.81 14.88
C PRO A 42 29.23 17.30 13.50
N GLU A 43 28.81 16.61 12.48
CA GLU A 43 29.02 17.02 11.09
C GLU A 43 27.80 17.82 10.62
N TYR A 44 28.07 19.02 10.05
CA TYR A 44 26.98 19.79 9.44
C TYR A 44 26.56 19.12 8.13
N VAL A 45 25.28 18.80 8.01
CA VAL A 45 24.71 18.20 6.80
C VAL A 45 24.03 19.28 5.95
N TYR A 46 23.00 19.93 6.48
CA TYR A 46 22.31 21.05 5.83
C TYR A 46 21.36 21.74 6.82
N ASN A 47 20.89 22.92 6.43
CA ASN A 47 19.83 23.59 7.19
C ASN A 47 18.46 23.07 6.71
N ILE A 48 17.64 22.64 7.64
CA ILE A 48 16.24 22.33 7.36
C ILE A 48 15.53 23.63 6.96
N THR A 49 14.74 23.59 5.87
CA THR A 49 13.86 24.72 5.53
C THR A 49 12.83 24.89 6.64
N ASN A 50 12.55 26.14 7.02
CA ASN A 50 11.49 26.40 7.98
C ASN A 50 10.16 25.89 7.45
N GLN A 51 9.52 25.04 8.22
CA GLN A 51 8.25 24.42 7.93
C GLN A 51 7.30 24.63 9.12
N ASP A 52 6.00 24.53 8.89
CA ASP A 52 4.97 24.61 9.92
C ASP A 52 3.73 23.83 9.47
N LEU A 53 3.85 22.50 9.48
CA LEU A 53 2.74 21.61 9.11
C LEU A 53 1.61 21.69 10.15
N HIS A 54 1.96 22.04 11.40
CA HIS A 54 0.97 22.28 12.45
C HIS A 54 0.08 23.49 12.17
N SER A 55 0.45 24.40 11.28
CA SER A 55 -0.43 25.48 10.83
C SER A 55 -1.37 25.09 9.68
N HIS A 56 -1.20 23.89 9.10
CA HIS A 56 -2.01 23.45 7.97
C HIS A 56 -3.50 23.33 8.32
N THR A 57 -4.31 23.81 7.41
CA THR A 57 -5.78 23.65 7.44
C THR A 57 -6.18 22.44 6.61
N PRO A 58 -7.36 21.83 6.85
CA PRO A 58 -7.87 20.73 6.05
C PRO A 58 -7.93 21.06 4.55
N VAL A 59 -7.70 20.05 3.73
CA VAL A 59 -7.84 20.06 2.27
C VAL A 59 -8.54 18.77 1.84
N ASP A 60 -9.06 18.72 0.62
CA ASP A 60 -9.82 17.56 0.14
C ASP A 60 -8.89 16.35 -0.16
N LEU A 61 -7.73 16.59 -0.76
CA LEU A 61 -6.74 15.58 -1.10
C LEU A 61 -5.37 15.94 -0.52
N VAL A 62 -4.79 15.00 0.23
CA VAL A 62 -3.39 15.05 0.66
C VAL A 62 -2.58 14.10 -0.20
N ILE A 63 -1.46 14.57 -0.74
CA ILE A 63 -0.49 13.76 -1.48
C ILE A 63 0.81 13.75 -0.69
N ILE A 64 1.21 12.58 -0.18
CA ILE A 64 2.51 12.41 0.47
C ILE A 64 3.51 11.88 -0.57
N ILE A 65 4.66 12.53 -0.68
CA ILE A 65 5.74 12.14 -1.59
C ILE A 65 7.00 11.74 -0.81
N PRO A 66 7.88 10.89 -1.38
CA PRO A 66 9.17 10.55 -0.76
C PRO A 66 10.05 11.77 -0.47
N THR A 67 10.91 11.65 0.53
CA THR A 67 11.87 12.67 0.99
C THR A 67 12.75 13.21 -0.13
N SER A 68 13.19 12.37 -1.05
CA SER A 68 14.01 12.79 -2.20
C SER A 68 13.33 13.77 -3.15
N GLN A 69 12.01 13.88 -3.07
CA GLN A 69 11.16 14.75 -3.91
C GLN A 69 11.34 14.56 -5.42
N LYS A 70 11.98 13.49 -5.88
CA LYS A 70 12.17 13.25 -7.32
C LYS A 70 10.85 13.03 -8.08
N LEU A 71 9.76 12.71 -7.36
CA LEU A 71 8.41 12.55 -7.90
C LEU A 71 7.58 13.85 -7.87
N LEU A 72 8.08 14.92 -7.24
CA LEU A 72 7.34 16.18 -6.98
C LEU A 72 6.73 16.76 -8.26
N LYS A 73 7.46 16.78 -9.36
CA LYS A 73 6.96 17.34 -10.64
C LYS A 73 5.67 16.65 -11.10
N GLN A 74 5.58 15.34 -10.96
CA GLN A 74 4.40 14.58 -11.39
C GLN A 74 3.27 14.69 -10.36
N ALA A 75 3.59 14.75 -9.07
CA ALA A 75 2.62 15.03 -8.03
C ALA A 75 1.97 16.42 -8.21
N GLN A 76 2.77 17.46 -8.53
CA GLN A 76 2.27 18.81 -8.84
C GLN A 76 1.37 18.81 -10.08
N ARG A 77 1.71 18.04 -11.10
CA ARG A 77 0.89 17.92 -12.31
C ARG A 77 -0.47 17.28 -12.00
N LEU A 78 -0.48 16.23 -11.18
CA LEU A 78 -1.71 15.58 -10.74
C LEU A 78 -2.55 16.52 -9.86
N ALA A 79 -1.92 17.20 -8.90
CA ALA A 79 -2.59 18.17 -8.04
C ALA A 79 -3.26 19.28 -8.86
N ALA A 80 -2.52 19.89 -9.78
CA ALA A 80 -3.07 20.94 -10.65
C ALA A 80 -4.24 20.45 -11.52
N PHE A 81 -4.19 19.19 -11.97
CA PHE A 81 -5.31 18.58 -12.69
C PHE A 81 -6.56 18.51 -11.80
N HIS A 82 -6.45 17.94 -10.60
CA HIS A 82 -7.58 17.80 -9.68
C HIS A 82 -8.14 19.17 -9.21
N GLU A 83 -7.26 20.14 -8.98
CA GLU A 83 -7.69 21.51 -8.65
C GLU A 83 -8.50 22.17 -9.78
N GLN A 84 -8.08 21.97 -11.02
CA GLN A 84 -8.73 22.59 -12.19
C GLN A 84 -9.94 21.80 -12.69
N HIS A 85 -9.87 20.48 -12.70
CA HIS A 85 -10.90 19.60 -13.26
C HIS A 85 -11.99 19.29 -12.24
N ASP A 86 -11.60 18.95 -11.01
CA ASP A 86 -12.54 18.50 -9.96
C ASP A 86 -12.89 19.62 -8.99
N GLY A 87 -12.18 20.74 -9.02
CA GLY A 87 -12.43 21.89 -8.15
C GLY A 87 -12.09 21.65 -6.68
N ILE A 88 -11.26 20.66 -6.38
CA ILE A 88 -10.87 20.28 -5.01
C ILE A 88 -9.56 20.95 -4.59
N LYS A 89 -9.34 21.06 -3.29
CA LYS A 89 -8.09 21.57 -2.71
C LYS A 89 -7.11 20.43 -2.52
N VAL A 90 -5.89 20.58 -3.05
CA VAL A 90 -4.84 19.57 -2.96
C VAL A 90 -3.64 20.11 -2.20
N ARG A 91 -3.01 19.26 -1.39
CA ARG A 91 -1.75 19.57 -0.72
C ARG A 91 -0.75 18.44 -0.91
N ILE A 92 0.44 18.81 -1.37
CA ILE A 92 1.57 17.90 -1.48
C ILE A 92 2.49 18.13 -0.27
N VAL A 93 2.91 17.04 0.38
CA VAL A 93 3.80 17.10 1.55
C VAL A 93 4.89 16.05 1.41
N PRO A 94 6.19 16.46 1.47
CA PRO A 94 7.30 15.52 1.57
C PRO A 94 7.29 14.75 2.91
N ALA A 95 7.70 13.49 2.88
CA ALA A 95 7.67 12.62 4.04
C ALA A 95 8.58 13.11 5.19
N ASP A 96 9.76 13.65 4.88
CA ASP A 96 10.68 14.20 5.89
C ASP A 96 10.09 15.39 6.65
N GLU A 97 9.31 16.24 5.99
CA GLU A 97 8.62 17.34 6.67
C GLU A 97 7.60 16.81 7.69
N ILE A 98 6.90 15.71 7.35
CA ILE A 98 5.99 15.05 8.29
C ILE A 98 6.77 14.41 9.44
N PHE A 99 7.89 13.74 9.17
CA PHE A 99 8.71 13.15 10.22
C PHE A 99 9.24 14.20 11.20
N ASN A 100 9.69 15.34 10.70
CA ASN A 100 10.20 16.42 11.53
C ASN A 100 9.20 16.88 12.60
N GLU A 101 7.92 17.01 12.24
CA GLU A 101 6.90 17.57 13.14
C GLU A 101 6.07 16.50 13.89
N PHE A 102 5.90 15.30 13.33
CA PHE A 102 5.01 14.29 13.89
C PHE A 102 5.70 13.06 14.47
N SER A 103 7.03 12.93 14.28
CA SER A 103 7.85 11.86 14.86
C SER A 103 9.27 12.30 15.27
N SER A 104 9.46 13.58 15.57
CA SER A 104 10.74 14.15 16.04
C SER A 104 11.90 13.89 15.07
N GLY A 105 11.64 13.88 13.77
CA GLY A 105 12.62 13.65 12.71
C GLY A 105 12.92 12.17 12.44
N THR A 106 12.32 11.26 13.19
CA THR A 106 12.51 9.82 12.97
C THR A 106 11.54 9.33 11.90
N PRO A 107 11.99 8.60 10.85
CA PRO A 107 11.09 7.94 9.93
C PRO A 107 10.18 6.93 10.66
N ASP A 108 8.91 7.25 10.74
CA ASP A 108 7.88 6.50 11.47
C ASP A 108 6.57 6.56 10.69
N ALA A 109 6.04 5.41 10.30
CA ALA A 109 4.77 5.30 9.58
C ALA A 109 3.61 5.96 10.34
N MET A 110 3.64 5.93 11.70
CA MET A 110 2.66 6.63 12.53
C MET A 110 2.60 8.15 12.26
N ALA A 111 3.68 8.76 11.78
CA ALA A 111 3.72 10.19 11.50
C ALA A 111 2.71 10.58 10.41
N TYR A 112 2.54 9.76 9.37
CA TYR A 112 1.55 9.99 8.32
C TYR A 112 0.13 10.01 8.89
N ARG A 113 -0.20 9.02 9.74
CA ARG A 113 -1.50 8.97 10.41
C ARG A 113 -1.73 10.16 11.34
N ARG A 114 -0.71 10.56 12.12
CA ARG A 114 -0.80 11.73 13.02
C ARG A 114 -1.04 13.02 12.24
N TYR A 115 -0.39 13.18 11.10
CA TYR A 115 -0.63 14.34 10.23
C TYR A 115 -2.06 14.34 9.67
N MET A 116 -2.54 13.20 9.17
CA MET A 116 -3.93 13.08 8.68
C MET A 116 -4.94 13.30 9.81
N LYS A 117 -4.70 12.72 11.00
CA LYS A 117 -5.54 12.91 12.20
C LYS A 117 -5.63 14.38 12.62
N MET A 118 -4.52 15.10 12.57
CA MET A 118 -4.54 16.54 12.86
C MET A 118 -5.44 17.30 11.89
N LEU A 119 -5.39 16.99 10.60
CA LEU A 119 -6.26 17.63 9.61
C LEU A 119 -7.73 17.25 9.80
N TYR A 120 -7.99 15.99 10.08
CA TYR A 120 -9.32 15.48 10.38
C TYR A 120 -9.95 16.16 11.59
N ASP A 121 -9.24 16.22 12.71
CA ASP A 121 -9.73 16.81 13.96
C ASP A 121 -9.92 18.34 13.88
N ARG A 122 -9.27 19.00 12.95
CA ARG A 122 -9.41 20.45 12.72
C ARG A 122 -10.56 20.83 11.81
N ALA A 123 -11.15 19.87 11.12
CA ALA A 123 -12.33 20.09 10.32
C ALA A 123 -13.48 20.56 11.22
N LYS A 124 -14.11 21.67 10.88
CA LYS A 124 -15.24 22.24 11.63
C LYS A 124 -16.57 21.73 11.13
N THR A 125 -16.59 21.20 9.95
CA THR A 125 -17.75 20.64 9.28
C THR A 125 -17.35 19.39 8.53
N GLU A 126 -18.30 18.50 8.26
CA GLU A 126 -18.07 17.31 7.44
C GLU A 126 -17.50 17.62 6.05
N ALA A 127 -17.87 18.76 5.49
CA ALA A 127 -17.34 19.21 4.20
C ALA A 127 -15.85 19.57 4.24
N GLU A 128 -15.31 19.92 5.41
CA GLU A 128 -13.88 20.24 5.59
C GLU A 128 -13.01 19.01 5.88
N ILE A 129 -13.63 17.86 6.19
CA ILE A 129 -12.88 16.61 6.41
C ILE A 129 -12.11 16.24 5.14
N PRO A 130 -10.81 15.91 5.22
CA PRO A 130 -10.07 15.38 4.07
C PRO A 130 -10.79 14.17 3.46
N LYS A 131 -10.92 14.13 2.15
CA LYS A 131 -11.64 13.06 1.45
C LYS A 131 -10.72 11.93 1.03
N SER A 132 -9.45 12.28 0.74
CA SER A 132 -8.51 11.30 0.20
C SER A 132 -7.08 11.57 0.65
N LEU A 133 -6.35 10.47 0.83
CA LEU A 133 -4.91 10.41 0.99
C LEU A 133 -4.32 9.65 -0.20
N LEU A 134 -3.37 10.24 -0.90
CA LEU A 134 -2.56 9.56 -1.90
C LEU A 134 -1.13 9.42 -1.42
N LEU A 135 -0.67 8.19 -1.25
CA LEU A 135 0.72 7.85 -1.03
C LEU A 135 1.41 7.78 -2.41
N PHE A 136 2.00 8.90 -2.83
CA PHE A 136 2.61 9.01 -4.15
C PHE A 136 4.07 8.56 -4.11
N GLY A 137 4.26 7.28 -3.97
CA GLY A 137 5.56 6.61 -3.87
C GLY A 137 5.39 5.14 -3.52
N ASP A 138 6.33 4.33 -3.98
CA ASP A 138 6.40 2.92 -3.62
C ASP A 138 6.82 2.73 -2.16
N CYS A 139 6.65 1.54 -1.64
CA CYS A 139 7.15 1.11 -0.33
C CYS A 139 7.88 -0.23 -0.45
N VAL A 140 8.61 -0.58 0.58
CA VAL A 140 9.23 -1.91 0.72
C VAL A 140 8.79 -2.53 2.04
N TRP A 141 8.78 -3.86 2.08
CA TRP A 141 8.41 -4.62 3.29
C TRP A 141 9.43 -4.43 4.43
N ASP A 142 10.65 -4.02 4.13
CA ASP A 142 11.68 -3.67 5.11
C ASP A 142 11.84 -2.15 5.16
N ASN A 143 11.01 -1.48 5.94
CA ASN A 143 11.06 -0.03 6.11
C ASN A 143 12.44 0.52 6.49
N ARG A 144 13.30 -0.28 7.11
CA ARG A 144 14.65 0.10 7.52
C ARG A 144 15.71 -0.18 6.45
N MET A 145 15.35 -0.93 5.40
CA MET A 145 16.24 -1.32 4.29
C MET A 145 17.57 -1.94 4.75
N ILE A 146 17.51 -2.82 5.76
CA ILE A 146 18.68 -3.51 6.33
C ILE A 146 18.89 -4.91 5.79
N THR A 147 17.86 -5.49 5.18
CA THR A 147 17.95 -6.84 4.57
C THR A 147 18.80 -6.83 3.31
N PRO A 148 19.36 -7.99 2.91
CA PRO A 148 20.15 -8.08 1.69
C PRO A 148 19.42 -7.58 0.44
N GLU A 149 18.13 -7.77 0.36
CA GLU A 149 17.27 -7.39 -0.76
C GLU A 149 17.06 -5.87 -0.83
N CYS A 150 16.93 -5.20 0.33
CA CYS A 150 16.57 -3.79 0.41
C CYS A 150 17.76 -2.85 0.65
N ARG A 151 18.87 -3.33 1.23
CA ARG A 151 20.01 -2.48 1.69
C ARG A 151 20.71 -1.63 0.62
N LEU A 152 20.45 -1.92 -0.66
CA LEU A 152 20.99 -1.13 -1.77
C LEU A 152 20.01 -0.07 -2.28
N LEU A 153 18.80 -0.06 -1.75
CA LEU A 153 17.80 0.96 -2.06
C LEU A 153 18.11 2.24 -1.26
N ASN A 154 17.70 3.37 -1.81
CA ASN A 154 17.79 4.63 -1.10
C ASN A 154 16.48 4.88 -0.32
N THR A 155 16.55 4.93 1.00
CA THR A 155 15.39 5.15 1.88
C THR A 155 14.60 6.39 1.52
N ASP A 156 15.27 7.46 1.05
CA ASP A 156 14.63 8.72 0.71
C ASP A 156 13.76 8.65 -0.56
N ASP A 157 13.85 7.56 -1.31
CA ASP A 157 13.09 7.34 -2.56
C ASP A 157 11.77 6.61 -2.36
N TYR A 158 11.50 6.13 -1.14
CA TYR A 158 10.34 5.31 -0.80
C TYR A 158 9.53 5.93 0.34
N LEU A 159 8.23 5.63 0.34
CA LEU A 159 7.38 5.91 1.48
C LEU A 159 7.36 4.69 2.42
N LEU A 160 7.11 4.95 3.70
CA LEU A 160 6.99 3.86 4.66
C LEU A 160 5.68 3.09 4.44
N ALA A 161 5.73 1.79 4.74
CA ALA A 161 4.56 0.93 4.88
C ALA A 161 4.16 0.81 6.36
N TYR A 162 2.86 0.74 6.63
CA TYR A 162 2.40 0.19 7.90
C TYR A 162 2.44 -1.33 7.82
N GLU A 163 3.07 -1.94 8.80
CA GLU A 163 3.20 -3.38 8.92
C GLU A 163 2.45 -3.87 10.14
N SER A 164 1.76 -5.02 10.02
CA SER A 164 1.06 -5.63 11.14
C SER A 164 2.01 -6.08 12.24
N ASP A 165 1.52 -6.16 13.47
CA ASP A 165 2.29 -6.62 14.64
C ASP A 165 2.77 -8.07 14.52
N ASN A 166 2.18 -8.83 13.63
CA ASN A 166 2.48 -10.26 13.43
C ASN A 166 3.46 -10.51 12.29
N SER A 167 4.51 -9.70 12.19
CA SER A 167 5.50 -9.75 11.10
C SER A 167 6.26 -11.07 10.94
N PHE A 168 6.16 -11.98 11.92
CA PHE A 168 6.76 -13.33 11.85
C PHE A 168 5.81 -14.41 11.33
N SER A 169 4.52 -14.11 11.20
CA SER A 169 3.56 -15.05 10.61
C SER A 169 3.65 -15.00 9.09
N LEU A 170 3.72 -16.15 8.44
CA LEU A 170 3.70 -16.23 6.98
C LEU A 170 2.30 -16.00 6.38
N THR A 171 1.27 -16.05 7.20
CA THR A 171 -0.14 -15.94 6.76
C THR A 171 -0.84 -14.70 7.28
N ASP A 172 -0.37 -14.16 8.41
CA ASP A 172 -1.03 -13.06 9.10
C ASP A 172 -0.22 -11.76 9.10
N CYS A 173 0.99 -11.76 8.51
CA CYS A 173 1.72 -10.53 8.27
C CYS A 173 1.18 -9.84 7.01
N TYR A 174 0.91 -8.54 7.13
CA TYR A 174 0.40 -7.75 6.02
C TYR A 174 0.85 -6.29 6.10
N ILE A 175 0.83 -5.64 4.96
CA ILE A 175 0.96 -4.19 4.79
C ILE A 175 -0.46 -3.64 4.61
N ASN A 176 -0.78 -2.53 5.27
CA ASN A 176 -2.11 -1.93 5.18
C ASN A 176 -2.03 -0.40 5.07
N ASP A 177 -2.24 0.13 3.88
CA ASP A 177 -2.30 1.58 3.68
C ASP A 177 -3.57 2.20 4.29
N GLY A 178 -4.66 1.46 4.42
CA GLY A 178 -5.89 1.89 5.09
C GLY A 178 -5.68 2.29 6.54
N TRP A 179 -4.66 1.75 7.19
CA TRP A 179 -4.33 2.09 8.56
C TRP A 179 -4.03 3.59 8.76
N TYR A 180 -3.50 4.27 7.76
CA TYR A 180 -3.22 5.71 7.83
C TYR A 180 -4.48 6.58 7.90
N THR A 181 -5.63 6.03 7.62
CA THR A 181 -6.91 6.75 7.50
C THR A 181 -7.97 6.30 8.50
N LEU A 182 -7.59 5.50 9.48
CA LEU A 182 -8.39 5.14 10.65
C LEU A 182 -8.33 6.31 11.65
N MET A 183 -9.37 7.14 11.71
CA MET A 183 -9.34 8.41 12.42
C MET A 183 -10.10 8.40 13.74
N ASP A 184 -10.97 7.43 13.99
CA ASP A 184 -11.73 7.34 15.22
C ASP A 184 -10.85 6.97 16.43
N GLU A 185 -11.30 7.35 17.63
CA GLU A 185 -10.56 7.05 18.86
C GLU A 185 -10.59 5.55 19.16
N GLY A 186 -9.41 4.99 19.36
CA GLY A 186 -9.23 3.56 19.67
C GLY A 186 -9.06 2.66 18.44
N GLU A 187 -9.13 3.19 17.24
CA GLU A 187 -8.88 2.44 16.01
C GLU A 187 -7.38 2.17 15.76
N GLY A 188 -7.13 1.20 14.89
CA GLY A 188 -5.79 0.76 14.50
C GLY A 188 -5.32 -0.50 15.23
N VAL A 189 -6.14 -1.05 16.14
CA VAL A 189 -5.83 -2.27 16.89
C VAL A 189 -6.55 -3.50 16.33
N ASN A 190 -7.74 -3.32 15.75
CA ASN A 190 -8.56 -4.41 15.22
C ASN A 190 -9.03 -4.15 13.79
N GLN A 191 -8.08 -3.89 12.91
CA GLN A 191 -8.26 -3.43 11.55
C GLN A 191 -9.10 -4.35 10.67
N THR A 192 -9.10 -5.64 10.95
CA THR A 192 -9.76 -6.64 10.09
C THR A 192 -11.24 -6.84 10.42
N ASN A 193 -11.68 -6.45 11.61
CA ASN A 193 -13.03 -6.83 12.08
C ASN A 193 -13.93 -5.64 12.45
N ILE A 194 -13.36 -4.55 12.95
CA ILE A 194 -14.14 -3.45 13.55
C ILE A 194 -13.79 -2.11 12.93
N ASP A 195 -12.48 -1.85 12.73
CA ASP A 195 -12.01 -0.55 12.31
C ASP A 195 -12.40 -0.28 10.84
N LYS A 196 -12.77 0.97 10.55
CA LYS A 196 -13.21 1.41 9.22
C LYS A 196 -12.47 2.67 8.80
N GLU A 197 -12.08 2.72 7.55
CA GLU A 197 -11.44 3.90 6.98
C GLU A 197 -12.41 5.09 6.94
N ASP A 198 -12.02 6.21 7.52
CA ASP A 198 -12.77 7.47 7.51
C ASP A 198 -12.45 8.33 6.29
N ILE A 199 -11.29 8.10 5.68
CA ILE A 199 -10.75 8.84 4.55
C ILE A 199 -10.32 7.82 3.50
N GLY A 200 -10.69 8.03 2.25
CA GLY A 200 -10.22 7.18 1.16
C GLY A 200 -8.70 7.22 1.03
N VAL A 201 -8.04 6.08 0.83
CA VAL A 201 -6.60 6.00 0.65
C VAL A 201 -6.23 5.24 -0.61
N GLY A 202 -5.16 5.66 -1.26
CA GLY A 202 -4.57 4.95 -2.39
C GLY A 202 -3.07 5.16 -2.44
N ARG A 203 -2.38 4.25 -3.13
CA ARG A 203 -0.94 4.36 -3.37
C ARG A 203 -0.64 4.29 -4.86
N PHE A 204 0.25 5.18 -5.31
CA PHE A 204 0.94 5.00 -6.57
C PHE A 204 2.28 4.33 -6.30
N PRO A 205 2.41 3.01 -6.55
CA PRO A 205 3.64 2.26 -6.26
C PRO A 205 4.70 2.54 -7.34
N VAL A 206 5.24 3.75 -7.32
CA VAL A 206 6.22 4.25 -8.27
C VAL A 206 7.44 4.79 -7.54
N SER A 207 8.62 4.51 -8.07
CA SER A 207 9.89 4.92 -7.48
C SER A 207 10.74 5.78 -8.42
N THR A 208 10.33 5.93 -9.68
CA THR A 208 11.02 6.73 -10.69
C THR A 208 10.13 7.80 -11.32
N PRO A 209 10.70 8.91 -11.82
CA PRO A 209 9.95 9.94 -12.52
C PRO A 209 9.18 9.44 -13.76
N ASP A 210 9.71 8.45 -14.47
CA ASP A 210 9.07 7.90 -15.68
C ASP A 210 7.84 7.03 -15.32
N GLU A 211 7.93 6.21 -14.28
CA GLU A 211 6.80 5.49 -13.73
C GLU A 211 5.72 6.45 -13.22
N ALA A 212 6.13 7.48 -12.48
CA ALA A 212 5.23 8.52 -11.99
C ALA A 212 4.54 9.26 -13.14
N GLN A 213 5.26 9.58 -14.22
CA GLN A 213 4.64 10.17 -15.39
C GLN A 213 3.61 9.22 -16.01
N THR A 214 3.94 7.96 -16.15
CA THR A 214 3.05 6.96 -16.74
C THR A 214 1.74 6.83 -15.97
N ILE A 215 1.81 6.71 -14.63
CA ILE A 215 0.59 6.55 -13.82
C ILE A 215 -0.25 7.82 -13.78
N VAL A 216 0.39 9.01 -13.74
CA VAL A 216 -0.33 10.30 -13.82
C VAL A 216 -0.99 10.48 -15.18
N ASP A 217 -0.33 10.11 -16.29
CA ASP A 217 -0.92 10.14 -17.62
C ASP A 217 -2.14 9.22 -17.72
N LYS A 218 -2.05 8.01 -17.17
CA LYS A 218 -3.19 7.07 -17.12
C LYS A 218 -4.36 7.66 -16.31
N THR A 219 -4.09 8.17 -15.12
CA THR A 219 -5.11 8.75 -14.24
C THR A 219 -5.83 9.93 -14.89
N ILE A 220 -5.08 10.87 -15.47
CA ILE A 220 -5.66 12.03 -16.14
C ILE A 220 -6.47 11.59 -17.38
N ASN A 221 -5.92 10.71 -18.22
CA ASN A 221 -6.61 10.23 -19.42
C ASN A 221 -7.90 9.49 -19.07
N TYR A 222 -7.90 8.73 -17.97
CA TYR A 222 -9.10 8.06 -17.49
C TYR A 222 -10.14 9.07 -16.99
N ALA A 223 -9.73 10.03 -16.17
CA ALA A 223 -10.63 11.02 -15.58
C ALA A 223 -11.33 11.92 -16.62
N ILE A 224 -10.67 12.20 -17.74
CA ILE A 224 -11.28 12.99 -18.84
C ILE A 224 -11.97 12.12 -19.90
N ASP A 225 -12.21 10.85 -19.62
CA ASP A 225 -12.84 9.88 -20.54
C ASP A 225 -12.21 9.84 -21.94
N LYS A 226 -10.90 10.08 -22.03
CA LYS A 226 -10.21 10.16 -23.32
C LYS A 226 -10.38 8.92 -24.20
N ASN A 227 -10.54 7.78 -23.55
CA ASN A 227 -10.66 6.48 -24.20
C ASN A 227 -11.96 5.77 -23.78
N ALA A 228 -13.02 6.54 -23.52
CA ALA A 228 -14.34 5.99 -23.22
C ALA A 228 -14.81 4.99 -24.28
N GLY A 229 -15.44 3.93 -23.85
CA GLY A 229 -15.91 2.88 -24.77
C GLY A 229 -16.78 1.84 -24.06
N ASP A 230 -17.20 0.83 -24.82
CA ASP A 230 -18.08 -0.24 -24.33
C ASP A 230 -17.48 -1.02 -23.15
N TRP A 231 -16.17 -1.01 -22.99
CA TRP A 231 -15.48 -1.64 -21.88
C TRP A 231 -15.88 -1.08 -20.50
N GLN A 232 -16.31 0.19 -20.44
CA GLN A 232 -16.80 0.83 -19.20
C GLN A 232 -18.13 0.23 -18.71
N ASN A 233 -18.82 -0.55 -19.54
CA ASN A 233 -20.05 -1.25 -19.15
C ASN A 233 -19.80 -2.71 -18.77
N VAL A 234 -18.57 -3.20 -18.80
CA VAL A 234 -18.23 -4.60 -18.51
C VAL A 234 -17.68 -4.73 -17.10
N ILE A 235 -18.26 -5.61 -16.31
CA ILE A 235 -17.74 -6.04 -15.01
C ILE A 235 -17.49 -7.55 -15.09
N MET A 236 -16.26 -7.99 -14.79
CA MET A 236 -15.90 -9.40 -14.78
C MET A 236 -15.61 -9.86 -13.36
N PHE A 237 -16.32 -10.87 -12.92
CA PHE A 237 -16.13 -11.54 -11.64
C PHE A 237 -15.46 -12.90 -11.83
N MET A 238 -14.40 -13.17 -11.06
CA MET A 238 -13.56 -14.34 -11.18
C MET A 238 -13.37 -15.01 -9.83
N GLY A 239 -13.56 -16.33 -9.77
CA GLY A 239 -13.38 -17.09 -8.53
C GLY A 239 -12.64 -18.40 -8.75
N ASP A 240 -11.64 -18.70 -7.91
CA ASP A 240 -10.96 -19.99 -7.93
C ASP A 240 -11.72 -21.07 -7.13
N ASP A 241 -11.36 -22.34 -7.34
CA ASP A 241 -11.97 -23.51 -6.70
C ASP A 241 -11.36 -23.85 -5.33
N GLY A 242 -10.59 -22.93 -4.77
CA GLY A 242 -10.01 -23.07 -3.43
C GLY A 242 -11.05 -23.01 -2.31
N ASN A 243 -10.65 -23.46 -1.11
CA ASN A 243 -11.47 -23.42 0.11
C ASN A 243 -12.87 -24.03 -0.04
N ASN A 244 -12.97 -25.19 -0.70
CA ASN A 244 -14.26 -25.85 -0.99
C ASN A 244 -15.23 -24.95 -1.79
N ASN A 245 -14.73 -24.26 -2.78
CA ASN A 245 -15.47 -23.36 -3.66
C ASN A 245 -16.02 -22.08 -2.97
N LEU A 246 -15.51 -21.74 -1.80
CA LEU A 246 -15.96 -20.53 -1.06
C LEU A 246 -15.80 -19.28 -1.93
N HIS A 247 -14.65 -19.13 -2.57
CA HIS A 247 -14.35 -17.96 -3.39
C HIS A 247 -15.33 -17.81 -4.57
N MET A 248 -15.66 -18.93 -5.24
CA MET A 248 -16.65 -18.89 -6.32
C MET A 248 -18.05 -18.57 -5.82
N HIS A 249 -18.42 -19.04 -4.63
CA HIS A 249 -19.69 -18.70 -4.00
C HIS A 249 -19.79 -17.20 -3.72
N ASP A 250 -18.80 -16.63 -3.03
CA ASP A 250 -18.78 -15.22 -2.65
C ASP A 250 -18.79 -14.28 -3.86
N VAL A 251 -17.99 -14.61 -4.87
CA VAL A 251 -17.97 -13.88 -6.14
C VAL A 251 -19.29 -13.98 -6.87
N ASN A 252 -19.94 -15.15 -6.86
CA ASN A 252 -21.23 -15.33 -7.49
C ASN A 252 -22.32 -14.50 -6.79
N GLU A 253 -22.37 -14.48 -5.47
CA GLU A 253 -23.32 -13.65 -4.72
C GLU A 253 -23.12 -12.16 -5.02
N THR A 254 -21.88 -11.69 -5.07
CA THR A 254 -21.56 -10.32 -5.43
C THR A 254 -21.99 -10.00 -6.85
N ALA A 255 -21.70 -10.89 -7.81
CA ALA A 255 -22.12 -10.73 -9.19
C ALA A 255 -23.64 -10.66 -9.36
N GLU A 256 -24.39 -11.53 -8.66
CA GLU A 256 -25.86 -11.51 -8.65
C GLU A 256 -26.40 -10.19 -8.04
N ALA A 257 -25.80 -9.71 -6.95
CA ALA A 257 -26.19 -8.45 -6.35
C ALA A 257 -26.00 -7.27 -7.33
N VAL A 258 -24.87 -7.25 -8.06
CA VAL A 258 -24.60 -6.23 -9.09
C VAL A 258 -25.60 -6.35 -10.24
N MET A 259 -25.84 -7.55 -10.76
CA MET A 259 -26.81 -7.77 -11.86
C MET A 259 -28.21 -7.31 -11.49
N ASN A 260 -28.63 -7.56 -10.27
CA ASN A 260 -29.96 -7.18 -9.77
C ASN A 260 -30.10 -5.68 -9.52
N THR A 261 -29.03 -5.03 -9.03
CA THR A 261 -29.04 -3.60 -8.66
C THR A 261 -28.75 -2.71 -9.86
N TYR A 262 -27.86 -3.16 -10.74
CA TYR A 262 -27.35 -2.38 -11.87
C TYR A 262 -27.48 -3.16 -13.20
N PRO A 263 -28.70 -3.40 -13.70
CA PRO A 263 -28.95 -4.28 -14.83
C PRO A 263 -28.39 -3.76 -16.18
N ASN A 264 -27.90 -2.54 -16.22
CA ASN A 264 -27.31 -1.94 -17.42
C ASN A 264 -25.87 -2.39 -17.66
N TYR A 265 -25.19 -2.97 -16.65
CA TYR A 265 -23.85 -3.49 -16.85
C TYR A 265 -23.87 -4.90 -17.44
N VAL A 266 -22.86 -5.18 -18.25
CA VAL A 266 -22.59 -6.52 -18.77
C VAL A 266 -21.72 -7.25 -17.75
N VAL A 267 -22.35 -8.09 -16.93
CA VAL A 267 -21.63 -8.88 -15.93
C VAL A 267 -21.16 -10.20 -16.54
N LYS A 268 -19.86 -10.47 -16.46
CA LYS A 268 -19.23 -11.73 -16.86
C LYS A 268 -18.77 -12.49 -15.62
N LYS A 269 -19.07 -13.78 -15.56
CA LYS A 269 -18.65 -14.68 -14.47
C LYS A 269 -17.68 -15.71 -15.02
N VAL A 270 -16.53 -15.85 -14.39
CA VAL A 270 -15.51 -16.85 -14.74
C VAL A 270 -15.17 -17.63 -13.47
N MET A 271 -15.86 -18.76 -13.29
CA MET A 271 -15.68 -19.68 -12.18
C MET A 271 -14.85 -20.87 -12.65
N TRP A 272 -13.77 -21.20 -11.92
CA TRP A 272 -12.79 -22.18 -12.39
C TRP A 272 -13.42 -23.55 -12.65
N ASP A 273 -14.37 -24.00 -11.84
CA ASP A 273 -15.04 -25.32 -11.97
C ASP A 273 -15.89 -25.47 -13.23
N ALA A 274 -16.27 -24.36 -13.89
CA ALA A 274 -16.99 -24.41 -15.20
C ALA A 274 -16.06 -24.79 -16.35
N TYR A 275 -14.74 -24.84 -16.14
CA TYR A 275 -13.75 -25.06 -17.19
C TYR A 275 -12.90 -26.31 -16.91
N LYS A 276 -12.32 -26.85 -17.99
CA LYS A 276 -11.49 -28.05 -17.89
C LYS A 276 -10.15 -27.79 -17.23
N ARG A 277 -9.92 -28.41 -16.07
CA ARG A 277 -8.60 -28.44 -15.43
C ARG A 277 -7.67 -29.40 -16.15
N THR A 278 -6.47 -28.98 -16.46
CA THR A 278 -5.43 -29.74 -17.13
C THR A 278 -4.28 -29.99 -16.17
N GLY A 279 -3.89 -31.26 -16.03
CA GLY A 279 -2.74 -31.65 -15.21
C GLY A 279 -1.44 -31.62 -16.01
N SER A 280 -0.36 -31.23 -15.34
CA SER A 280 1.01 -31.28 -15.84
C SER A 280 1.96 -31.81 -14.77
N SER A 281 3.22 -32.02 -15.11
CA SER A 281 4.28 -32.42 -14.13
C SER A 281 4.54 -31.34 -13.07
N THR A 282 4.12 -30.10 -13.30
CA THR A 282 4.31 -28.96 -12.42
C THR A 282 3.04 -28.52 -11.68
N GLY A 283 1.94 -29.28 -11.82
CA GLY A 283 0.65 -28.98 -11.17
C GLY A 283 -0.51 -28.93 -12.13
N PHE A 284 -1.58 -28.31 -11.70
CA PHE A 284 -2.80 -28.14 -12.50
C PHE A 284 -2.86 -26.72 -13.10
N THR A 285 -3.59 -26.57 -14.20
CA THR A 285 -3.84 -25.29 -14.86
C THR A 285 -5.25 -25.26 -15.43
N TYR A 286 -5.78 -24.03 -15.66
CA TYR A 286 -7.01 -23.75 -16.38
C TYR A 286 -6.70 -22.93 -17.63
N PRO A 287 -6.24 -23.53 -18.74
CA PRO A 287 -5.80 -22.78 -19.93
C PRO A 287 -6.88 -21.91 -20.55
N GLU A 288 -8.13 -22.38 -20.51
CA GLU A 288 -9.29 -21.66 -21.04
C GLU A 288 -9.59 -20.42 -20.18
N VAL A 289 -9.56 -20.54 -18.86
CA VAL A 289 -9.72 -19.41 -17.92
C VAL A 289 -8.65 -18.36 -18.18
N SER A 290 -7.38 -18.77 -18.30
CA SER A 290 -6.26 -17.87 -18.62
C SER A 290 -6.52 -17.12 -19.94
N ALA A 291 -7.00 -17.80 -20.95
CA ALA A 291 -7.27 -17.18 -22.26
C ALA A 291 -8.43 -16.17 -22.18
N ILE A 292 -9.50 -16.49 -21.46
CA ILE A 292 -10.67 -15.60 -21.27
C ILE A 292 -10.26 -14.33 -20.54
N ILE A 293 -9.50 -14.45 -19.45
CA ILE A 293 -9.05 -13.30 -18.65
C ILE A 293 -8.14 -12.39 -19.47
N LYS A 294 -7.15 -12.97 -20.18
CA LYS A 294 -6.24 -12.20 -21.05
C LYS A 294 -6.97 -11.50 -22.19
N GLN A 295 -7.96 -12.17 -22.78
CA GLN A 295 -8.80 -11.57 -23.80
C GLN A 295 -9.60 -10.39 -23.23
N GLN A 296 -10.22 -10.56 -22.05
CA GLN A 296 -10.97 -9.47 -21.43
C GLN A 296 -10.07 -8.31 -21.04
N GLN A 297 -8.89 -8.60 -20.48
CA GLN A 297 -7.89 -7.58 -20.17
C GLN A 297 -7.48 -6.78 -21.40
N ALA A 298 -7.31 -7.44 -22.55
CA ALA A 298 -6.99 -6.76 -23.80
C ALA A 298 -8.16 -5.93 -24.37
N GLN A 299 -9.40 -6.33 -24.11
CA GLN A 299 -10.62 -5.61 -24.53
C GLN A 299 -11.01 -4.49 -23.56
N GLY A 300 -10.54 -4.57 -22.31
CA GLY A 300 -10.91 -3.70 -21.21
C GLY A 300 -12.17 -4.14 -20.47
N ALA A 301 -12.27 -3.70 -19.23
CA ALA A 301 -13.44 -3.82 -18.38
C ALA A 301 -13.43 -2.66 -17.37
N LEU A 302 -14.60 -2.24 -16.90
CA LEU A 302 -14.69 -1.26 -15.82
C LEU A 302 -14.08 -1.82 -14.53
N ILE A 303 -14.42 -3.07 -14.22
CA ILE A 303 -13.93 -3.80 -13.06
C ILE A 303 -13.61 -5.23 -13.49
N MET A 304 -12.45 -5.72 -13.04
CA MET A 304 -12.09 -7.14 -13.07
C MET A 304 -11.79 -7.54 -11.62
N ASP A 305 -12.74 -8.22 -11.00
CA ASP A 305 -12.68 -8.65 -9.60
C ASP A 305 -12.31 -10.13 -9.50
N TYR A 306 -11.39 -10.45 -8.60
CA TYR A 306 -10.94 -11.81 -8.35
C TYR A 306 -10.95 -12.13 -6.86
N ALA A 307 -11.68 -13.17 -6.49
CA ALA A 307 -11.56 -13.76 -5.15
C ALA A 307 -10.90 -15.14 -5.26
N GLY A 308 -9.85 -15.33 -4.49
CA GLY A 308 -9.06 -16.56 -4.50
C GLY A 308 -7.69 -16.41 -3.89
N HIS A 309 -6.90 -17.47 -3.97
CA HIS A 309 -5.53 -17.45 -3.52
C HIS A 309 -4.60 -16.80 -4.53
N GLY A 310 -3.46 -16.35 -4.06
CA GLY A 310 -2.39 -15.79 -4.89
C GLY A 310 -1.03 -15.95 -4.26
N SER A 311 -0.02 -15.58 -5.00
CA SER A 311 1.34 -15.42 -4.53
C SER A 311 1.96 -14.18 -5.17
N GLU A 312 3.19 -13.88 -4.83
CA GLU A 312 3.94 -12.73 -5.37
C GLU A 312 4.05 -12.72 -6.90
N ILE A 313 3.92 -13.89 -7.53
CA ILE A 313 4.18 -14.05 -8.97
C ILE A 313 2.99 -14.56 -9.78
N GLN A 314 1.89 -14.94 -9.12
CA GLN A 314 0.72 -15.50 -9.81
C GLN A 314 -0.56 -15.41 -8.98
N ILE A 315 -1.70 -15.42 -9.65
CA ILE A 315 -3.03 -15.64 -9.04
C ILE A 315 -3.46 -17.08 -9.22
N SER A 316 -4.16 -17.61 -8.21
CA SER A 316 -4.56 -19.02 -8.08
C SER A 316 -3.38 -20.00 -7.94
N HIS A 317 -3.62 -21.13 -7.30
CA HIS A 317 -2.66 -22.25 -7.27
C HIS A 317 -2.37 -22.78 -8.69
N GLU A 318 -3.32 -22.71 -9.57
CA GLU A 318 -3.27 -23.16 -10.98
C GLU A 318 -2.55 -22.16 -11.90
N ALA A 319 -1.99 -21.11 -11.34
CA ALA A 319 -1.23 -20.10 -12.09
C ALA A 319 -1.97 -19.56 -13.32
N VAL A 320 -3.23 -19.17 -13.15
CA VAL A 320 -4.10 -18.69 -14.23
C VAL A 320 -3.56 -17.42 -14.88
N LEU A 321 -3.03 -16.50 -14.08
CA LEU A 321 -2.23 -15.36 -14.53
C LEU A 321 -0.92 -15.30 -13.75
N ARG A 322 0.13 -14.94 -14.45
CA ARG A 322 1.49 -14.73 -13.88
C ARG A 322 1.95 -13.31 -14.09
N MET A 323 2.94 -12.88 -13.33
CA MET A 323 3.58 -11.57 -13.48
C MET A 323 4.01 -11.31 -14.94
N THR A 324 4.53 -12.33 -15.63
CA THR A 324 4.93 -12.23 -17.05
C THR A 324 3.78 -11.90 -17.99
N ASP A 325 2.56 -12.25 -17.64
CA ASP A 325 1.38 -11.92 -18.45
C ASP A 325 1.09 -10.43 -18.41
N PHE A 326 1.25 -9.80 -17.24
CA PHE A 326 1.09 -8.35 -17.07
C PHE A 326 2.22 -7.54 -17.73
N GLN A 327 3.44 -8.05 -17.70
CA GLN A 327 4.60 -7.39 -18.35
C GLN A 327 4.45 -7.28 -19.87
N ASN A 328 3.66 -8.15 -20.48
CA ASN A 328 3.44 -8.20 -21.94
C ASN A 328 2.16 -7.50 -22.39
N VAL A 329 1.44 -6.83 -21.50
CA VAL A 329 0.22 -6.08 -21.86
C VAL A 329 0.59 -4.85 -22.67
N THR A 330 -0.11 -4.65 -23.79
CA THR A 330 0.16 -3.55 -24.75
C THR A 330 -0.97 -2.53 -24.86
N ASN A 331 -2.08 -2.73 -24.17
CA ASN A 331 -3.24 -1.83 -24.17
C ASN A 331 -2.95 -0.57 -23.32
N LYS A 332 -2.49 0.48 -23.97
CA LYS A 332 -2.08 1.74 -23.34
C LYS A 332 -3.23 2.70 -23.02
N HIS A 333 -4.45 2.33 -23.39
CA HIS A 333 -5.60 3.24 -23.43
C HIS A 333 -6.81 2.74 -22.64
N LEU A 334 -6.62 1.72 -21.82
CA LEU A 334 -7.66 1.14 -20.96
C LEU A 334 -7.26 1.29 -19.52
#